data_5d948a5c710d12b08de7887ecf9d0884
#
_entry.id   5d948a5c710d12b08de7887ecf9d0884
#
_cell.length_a   1.000
_cell.length_b   1.000
_cell.length_c   1.000
_cell.angle_alpha   90.00
_cell.angle_beta   90.00
_cell.angle_gamma   90.00
#
_symmetry.space_group_name_H-M   'P 1'
#
loop_
_entity.id
_entity.type
_entity.pdbx_description
1 polymer ?
#
loop_
_entity_poly.entity_id
_entity_poly.type
_entity_poly.pdbx_seq_one_letter_code
_entity_poly.pdbx_strand_id
1 'polypeptide(L)'
;MYAGRLASSRRHLEEVIALYDPVSHRSLIHQAGTHPRVGAQGCLAVVLFCLGFPDQALAQNNAAIAEARRLVHPPSLAVSLTLGTVLLSLVGKNACLEEPADRLIAVATEQGFPLWRAWGTIYRGWVKVKNGDVAEGISLLRSGSTAYRATGAEAWMTHNIALLAGAYEIAGQVEEAVTMLDEALQIAGRTGERWREAELNRHKGQLLLRQEQSEAAEELYYRALSISREQGAKLWELRASVSLARLRRDQGRCTEARDLLAPVYGWFTEGFDTPDLKEAKALLDDLTPEFNSSMPMSTAARASGSGGGRDPGS
;
A
#
# COMPACT_ATOMS: atom_id res chain seq x y z
N MET A 1 15.62 6.76 -2.63
CA MET A 1 14.35 6.11 -2.32
C MET A 1 14.44 5.30 -1.02
N TYR A 2 15.30 4.28 -0.93
CA TYR A 2 15.35 3.36 0.21
C TYR A 2 15.41 4.05 1.59
N ALA A 3 16.24 5.08 1.73
CA ALA A 3 16.37 5.84 3.00
C ALA A 3 15.19 6.79 3.30
N GLY A 4 14.07 6.69 2.59
CA GLY A 4 12.91 7.56 2.79
C GLY A 4 13.05 9.00 2.26
N ARG A 5 14.14 9.33 1.54
CA ARG A 5 14.36 10.66 0.96
C ARG A 5 13.62 10.79 -0.38
N LEU A 6 12.30 10.80 -0.35
CA LEU A 6 11.47 10.65 -1.56
C LEU A 6 11.59 11.85 -2.52
N ALA A 7 11.52 13.08 -2.03
CA ALA A 7 11.61 14.28 -2.85
C ALA A 7 12.99 14.40 -3.58
N SER A 8 14.08 14.10 -2.86
CA SER A 8 15.42 14.06 -3.46
C SER A 8 15.54 12.94 -4.50
N SER A 9 14.94 11.76 -4.20
CA SER A 9 14.93 10.63 -5.14
C SER A 9 14.17 10.97 -6.42
N ARG A 10 13.01 11.63 -6.32
CA ARG A 10 12.24 12.11 -7.46
C ARG A 10 13.11 12.97 -8.37
N ARG A 11 13.76 14.01 -7.82
CA ARG A 11 14.60 14.92 -8.59
C ARG A 11 15.72 14.20 -9.34
N HIS A 12 16.46 13.30 -8.68
CA HIS A 12 17.55 12.57 -9.34
C HIS A 12 17.06 11.57 -10.39
N LEU A 13 15.92 10.93 -10.17
CA LEU A 13 15.35 10.00 -11.15
C LEU A 13 14.81 10.74 -12.39
N GLU A 14 14.17 11.90 -12.20
CA GLU A 14 13.75 12.78 -13.30
C GLU A 14 14.96 13.29 -14.08
N GLU A 15 16.07 13.64 -13.42
CA GLU A 15 17.32 14.04 -14.04
C GLU A 15 17.93 12.92 -14.87
N VAL A 16 18.00 11.69 -14.36
CA VAL A 16 18.46 10.51 -15.13
C VAL A 16 17.62 10.30 -16.40
N ILE A 17 16.30 10.45 -16.29
CA ILE A 17 15.38 10.27 -17.43
C ILE A 17 15.58 11.37 -18.47
N ALA A 18 15.79 12.62 -18.03
CA ALA A 18 15.98 13.78 -18.91
C ALA A 18 17.34 13.78 -19.62
N LEU A 19 18.40 13.37 -18.92
CA LEU A 19 19.77 13.37 -19.45
C LEU A 19 20.07 12.12 -20.29
N TYR A 20 19.24 11.09 -20.25
CA TYR A 20 19.50 9.87 -20.99
C TYR A 20 19.37 10.08 -22.50
N ASP A 21 20.49 9.97 -23.22
CA ASP A 21 20.56 9.95 -24.68
C ASP A 21 20.78 8.51 -25.19
N PRO A 22 19.86 7.94 -25.99
CA PRO A 22 19.96 6.56 -26.49
C PRO A 22 21.21 6.28 -27.35
N VAL A 23 21.79 7.28 -27.97
CA VAL A 23 22.98 7.14 -28.84
C VAL A 23 24.25 7.12 -28.00
N SER A 24 24.48 8.19 -27.22
CA SER A 24 25.70 8.37 -26.44
C SER A 24 25.78 7.45 -25.23
N HIS A 25 24.64 7.03 -24.66
CA HIS A 25 24.57 6.23 -23.44
C HIS A 25 24.29 4.75 -23.68
N ARG A 26 24.35 4.26 -24.92
CA ARG A 26 24.06 2.87 -25.27
C ARG A 26 24.93 1.87 -24.51
N SER A 27 26.19 2.20 -24.26
CA SER A 27 27.13 1.35 -23.52
C SER A 27 26.80 1.20 -22.03
N LEU A 28 26.04 2.12 -21.45
CA LEU A 28 25.66 2.08 -20.03
C LEU A 28 24.79 0.86 -19.67
N ILE A 29 24.06 0.29 -20.64
CA ILE A 29 23.29 -0.94 -20.43
C ILE A 29 24.22 -2.08 -19.99
N HIS A 30 25.39 -2.21 -20.58
CA HIS A 30 26.36 -3.25 -20.22
C HIS A 30 27.04 -3.00 -18.88
N GLN A 31 27.24 -1.73 -18.51
CA GLN A 31 27.88 -1.34 -17.25
C GLN A 31 26.91 -1.45 -16.08
N ALA A 32 25.66 -1.02 -16.27
CA ALA A 32 24.62 -1.02 -15.21
C ALA A 32 23.85 -2.36 -15.13
N GLY A 33 24.04 -3.27 -16.09
CA GLY A 33 23.30 -4.52 -16.17
C GLY A 33 21.82 -4.37 -16.57
N THR A 34 21.29 -3.14 -16.56
CA THR A 34 19.92 -2.80 -16.98
C THR A 34 19.91 -1.44 -17.66
N HIS A 35 18.88 -1.18 -18.47
CA HIS A 35 18.73 0.10 -19.16
C HIS A 35 18.45 1.23 -18.14
N PRO A 36 19.32 2.27 -18.04
CA PRO A 36 19.25 3.27 -16.98
C PRO A 36 17.90 4.00 -16.92
N ARG A 37 17.36 4.39 -18.09
CA ARG A 37 16.06 5.06 -18.17
C ARG A 37 14.91 4.17 -17.69
N VAL A 38 14.91 2.89 -18.05
CA VAL A 38 13.89 1.92 -17.61
C VAL A 38 13.92 1.74 -16.10
N GLY A 39 15.11 1.56 -15.52
CA GLY A 39 15.27 1.45 -14.07
C GLY A 39 14.83 2.73 -13.34
N ALA A 40 15.23 3.89 -13.87
CA ALA A 40 14.85 5.19 -13.30
C ALA A 40 13.34 5.43 -13.36
N GLN A 41 12.67 5.13 -14.49
CA GLN A 41 11.22 5.25 -14.62
C GLN A 41 10.47 4.35 -13.66
N GLY A 42 10.88 3.09 -13.51
CA GLY A 42 10.27 2.16 -12.57
C GLY A 42 10.44 2.60 -11.10
N CYS A 43 11.63 3.05 -10.71
CA CYS A 43 11.86 3.62 -9.38
C CYS A 43 11.06 4.91 -9.17
N LEU A 44 11.00 5.78 -10.19
CA LEU A 44 10.22 7.03 -10.13
C LEU A 44 8.73 6.73 -9.92
N ALA A 45 8.20 5.71 -10.55
CA ALA A 45 6.82 5.29 -10.37
C ALA A 45 6.50 4.98 -8.90
N VAL A 46 7.36 4.21 -8.20
CA VAL A 46 7.16 3.91 -6.78
C VAL A 46 7.31 5.18 -5.92
N VAL A 47 8.27 6.05 -6.24
CA VAL A 47 8.48 7.32 -5.52
C VAL A 47 7.29 8.25 -5.69
N LEU A 48 6.76 8.41 -6.90
CA LEU A 48 5.59 9.24 -7.18
C LEU A 48 4.36 8.75 -6.42
N PHE A 49 4.15 7.42 -6.38
CA PHE A 49 3.07 6.85 -5.59
C PHE A 49 3.19 7.24 -4.11
N CYS A 50 4.37 7.04 -3.50
CA CYS A 50 4.58 7.41 -2.09
C CYS A 50 4.36 8.91 -1.85
N LEU A 51 4.78 9.77 -2.80
CA LEU A 51 4.60 11.22 -2.74
C LEU A 51 3.15 11.68 -2.94
N GLY A 52 2.21 10.78 -3.32
CA GLY A 52 0.79 11.09 -3.50
C GLY A 52 0.39 11.41 -4.95
N PHE A 53 1.15 10.94 -5.94
CA PHE A 53 0.87 11.10 -7.37
C PHE A 53 0.62 9.75 -8.05
N PRO A 54 -0.48 9.04 -7.75
CA PRO A 54 -0.71 7.67 -8.24
C PRO A 54 -0.95 7.58 -9.74
N ASP A 55 -1.55 8.58 -10.39
CA ASP A 55 -1.79 8.56 -11.84
C ASP A 55 -0.49 8.76 -12.60
N GLN A 56 0.34 9.71 -12.16
CA GLN A 56 1.70 9.89 -12.67
C GLN A 56 2.56 8.65 -12.45
N ALA A 57 2.43 7.99 -11.29
CA ALA A 57 3.13 6.75 -10.99
C ALA A 57 2.79 5.64 -11.99
N LEU A 58 1.49 5.43 -12.27
CA LEU A 58 1.03 4.46 -13.26
C LEU A 58 1.51 4.79 -14.67
N ALA A 59 1.52 6.07 -15.06
CA ALA A 59 2.02 6.50 -16.34
C ALA A 59 3.52 6.19 -16.50
N GLN A 60 4.35 6.47 -15.50
CA GLN A 60 5.78 6.15 -15.51
C GLN A 60 6.04 4.64 -15.57
N ASN A 61 5.28 3.85 -14.83
CA ASN A 61 5.37 2.39 -14.88
C ASN A 61 5.07 1.84 -16.27
N ASN A 62 3.98 2.30 -16.89
CA ASN A 62 3.60 1.88 -18.22
C ASN A 62 4.66 2.26 -19.26
N ALA A 63 5.24 3.45 -19.16
CA ALA A 63 6.33 3.90 -20.00
C ALA A 63 7.59 3.01 -19.84
N ALA A 64 7.95 2.65 -18.60
CA ALA A 64 9.09 1.76 -18.31
C ALA A 64 8.91 0.38 -18.96
N ILE A 65 7.72 -0.22 -18.79
CA ILE A 65 7.41 -1.54 -19.38
C ILE A 65 7.40 -1.49 -20.91
N ALA A 66 6.78 -0.46 -21.50
CA ALA A 66 6.74 -0.29 -22.95
C ALA A 66 8.15 -0.15 -23.55
N GLU A 67 9.00 0.67 -22.93
CA GLU A 67 10.39 0.84 -23.35
C GLU A 67 11.19 -0.46 -23.17
N ALA A 68 11.05 -1.15 -22.05
CA ALA A 68 11.73 -2.42 -21.79
C ALA A 68 11.36 -3.51 -22.83
N ARG A 69 10.09 -3.57 -23.23
CA ARG A 69 9.62 -4.47 -24.29
C ARG A 69 10.26 -4.14 -25.64
N ARG A 70 10.39 -2.84 -25.97
CA ARG A 70 11.01 -2.37 -27.23
C ARG A 70 12.50 -2.67 -27.32
N LEU A 71 13.20 -2.66 -26.19
CA LEU A 71 14.65 -2.88 -26.13
C LEU A 71 15.09 -4.32 -26.39
N VAL A 72 14.18 -5.30 -26.26
CA VAL A 72 14.49 -6.74 -26.36
C VAL A 72 15.67 -7.13 -25.45
N HIS A 73 15.75 -6.50 -24.24
CA HIS A 73 16.82 -6.72 -23.26
C HIS A 73 16.24 -7.38 -22.01
N PRO A 74 16.43 -8.69 -21.78
CA PRO A 74 15.78 -9.44 -20.72
C PRO A 74 15.97 -8.85 -19.31
N PRO A 75 17.18 -8.39 -18.90
CA PRO A 75 17.33 -7.77 -17.58
C PRO A 75 16.51 -6.49 -17.40
N SER A 76 16.39 -5.65 -18.44
CA SER A 76 15.56 -4.44 -18.39
C SER A 76 14.08 -4.76 -18.30
N LEU A 77 13.63 -5.81 -18.99
CA LEU A 77 12.26 -6.30 -18.86
C LEU A 77 12.01 -6.83 -17.45
N ALA A 78 12.92 -7.63 -16.90
CA ALA A 78 12.78 -8.18 -15.56
C ALA A 78 12.68 -7.08 -14.48
N VAL A 79 13.56 -6.06 -14.53
CA VAL A 79 13.49 -4.95 -13.54
C VAL A 79 12.21 -4.12 -13.70
N SER A 80 11.76 -3.87 -14.95
CA SER A 80 10.50 -3.10 -15.14
C SER A 80 9.28 -3.87 -14.65
N LEU A 81 9.20 -5.17 -14.87
CA LEU A 81 8.15 -6.03 -14.34
C LEU A 81 8.19 -6.10 -12.80
N THR A 82 9.40 -6.20 -12.22
CA THR A 82 9.60 -6.20 -10.77
C THR A 82 9.03 -4.93 -10.14
N LEU A 83 9.45 -3.75 -10.61
CA LEU A 83 8.98 -2.47 -10.07
C LEU A 83 7.49 -2.24 -10.39
N GLY A 84 7.02 -2.74 -11.52
CA GLY A 84 5.60 -2.74 -11.90
C GLY A 84 4.73 -3.55 -10.94
N THR A 85 5.17 -4.74 -10.52
CA THR A 85 4.43 -5.54 -9.53
C THR A 85 4.40 -4.87 -8.16
N VAL A 86 5.50 -4.19 -7.74
CA VAL A 86 5.49 -3.36 -6.53
C VAL A 86 4.41 -2.30 -6.62
N LEU A 87 4.44 -1.48 -7.68
CA LEU A 87 3.50 -0.38 -7.84
C LEU A 87 2.04 -0.86 -7.87
N LEU A 88 1.74 -1.89 -8.67
CA LEU A 88 0.38 -2.42 -8.80
C LEU A 88 -0.16 -2.93 -7.46
N SER A 89 0.69 -3.59 -6.65
CA SER A 89 0.31 -4.03 -5.30
C SER A 89 0.04 -2.85 -4.36
N LEU A 90 0.81 -1.77 -4.46
CA LEU A 90 0.65 -0.56 -3.65
C LEU A 90 -0.61 0.22 -4.00
N VAL A 91 -0.92 0.34 -5.30
CA VAL A 91 -2.15 1.00 -5.82
C VAL A 91 -3.40 0.16 -5.60
N GLY A 92 -3.26 -1.11 -5.19
CA GLY A 92 -4.39 -2.02 -4.99
C GLY A 92 -4.95 -2.64 -6.26
N LYS A 93 -4.24 -2.53 -7.40
CA LYS A 93 -4.62 -3.17 -8.68
C LYS A 93 -4.23 -4.66 -8.72
N ASN A 94 -4.67 -5.43 -7.72
CA ASN A 94 -4.26 -6.82 -7.54
C ASN A 94 -4.66 -7.73 -8.72
N ALA A 95 -5.79 -7.48 -9.38
CA ALA A 95 -6.21 -8.22 -10.57
C ALA A 95 -5.24 -8.06 -11.77
N CYS A 96 -4.43 -7.00 -11.78
CA CYS A 96 -3.45 -6.74 -12.83
C CYS A 96 -2.06 -7.32 -12.53
N LEU A 97 -1.89 -8.07 -11.42
CA LEU A 97 -0.58 -8.59 -11.00
C LEU A 97 -0.22 -9.94 -11.63
N GLU A 98 -1.20 -10.74 -12.06
CA GLU A 98 -1.00 -12.11 -12.52
C GLU A 98 -0.09 -12.16 -13.76
N GLU A 99 -0.46 -11.42 -14.82
CA GLU A 99 0.32 -11.39 -16.07
C GLU A 99 1.78 -10.95 -15.84
N PRO A 100 2.08 -9.81 -15.18
CA PRO A 100 3.47 -9.41 -14.97
C PRO A 100 4.25 -10.34 -14.05
N ALA A 101 3.62 -10.98 -13.06
CA ALA A 101 4.28 -11.97 -12.20
C ALA A 101 4.67 -13.22 -12.99
N ASP A 102 3.75 -13.76 -13.78
CA ASP A 102 4.00 -14.93 -14.63
C ASP A 102 5.03 -14.64 -15.72
N ARG A 103 4.95 -13.46 -16.35
CA ARG A 103 5.92 -13.03 -17.33
C ARG A 103 7.32 -12.89 -16.72
N LEU A 104 7.41 -12.35 -15.50
CA LEU A 104 8.67 -12.23 -14.78
C LEU A 104 9.29 -13.61 -14.49
N ILE A 105 8.48 -14.58 -14.02
CA ILE A 105 8.94 -15.96 -13.79
C ILE A 105 9.44 -16.58 -15.10
N ALA A 106 8.70 -16.44 -16.21
CA ALA A 106 9.08 -17.00 -17.49
C ALA A 106 10.43 -16.46 -17.98
N VAL A 107 10.58 -15.12 -18.05
CA VAL A 107 11.83 -14.46 -18.44
C VAL A 107 12.98 -14.85 -17.50
N ALA A 108 12.75 -14.84 -16.20
CA ALA A 108 13.78 -15.15 -15.23
C ALA A 108 14.21 -16.63 -15.27
N THR A 109 13.32 -17.54 -15.61
CA THR A 109 13.62 -18.97 -15.78
C THR A 109 14.42 -19.21 -17.05
N GLU A 110 14.00 -18.63 -18.18
CA GLU A 110 14.69 -18.73 -19.45
C GLU A 110 16.13 -18.20 -19.41
N GLN A 111 16.32 -17.09 -18.71
CA GLN A 111 17.61 -16.38 -18.62
C GLN A 111 18.47 -16.79 -17.41
N GLY A 112 17.98 -17.68 -16.54
CA GLY A 112 18.72 -18.10 -15.36
C GLY A 112 18.88 -17.00 -14.29
N PHE A 113 17.89 -16.15 -14.09
CA PHE A 113 17.90 -15.05 -13.13
C PHE A 113 17.24 -15.44 -11.80
N PRO A 114 17.96 -15.95 -10.79
CA PRO A 114 17.37 -16.50 -9.58
C PRO A 114 16.64 -15.42 -8.75
N LEU A 115 17.18 -14.20 -8.68
CA LEU A 115 16.58 -13.08 -7.94
C LEU A 115 15.20 -12.73 -8.49
N TRP A 116 15.07 -12.52 -9.79
CA TRP A 116 13.81 -12.13 -10.43
C TRP A 116 12.80 -13.28 -10.46
N ARG A 117 13.27 -14.54 -10.55
CA ARG A 117 12.39 -15.71 -10.42
C ARG A 117 11.78 -15.79 -9.02
N ALA A 118 12.59 -15.58 -7.97
CA ALA A 118 12.11 -15.53 -6.60
C ALA A 118 11.09 -14.40 -6.40
N TRP A 119 11.35 -13.24 -6.97
CA TRP A 119 10.43 -12.11 -6.94
C TRP A 119 9.08 -12.42 -7.61
N GLY A 120 9.09 -12.96 -8.81
CA GLY A 120 7.87 -13.39 -9.50
C GLY A 120 7.08 -14.42 -8.68
N THR A 121 7.77 -15.37 -8.01
CA THR A 121 7.15 -16.36 -7.12
C THR A 121 6.44 -15.68 -5.93
N ILE A 122 7.04 -14.66 -5.31
CA ILE A 122 6.42 -13.87 -4.24
C ILE A 122 5.10 -13.25 -4.74
N TYR A 123 5.11 -12.61 -5.90
CA TYR A 123 3.92 -11.97 -6.43
C TYR A 123 2.85 -12.95 -6.92
N ARG A 124 3.24 -14.09 -7.47
CA ARG A 124 2.29 -15.18 -7.74
C ARG A 124 1.62 -15.65 -6.46
N GLY A 125 2.38 -15.79 -5.36
CA GLY A 125 1.83 -16.08 -4.04
C GLY A 125 0.84 -15.03 -3.57
N TRP A 126 1.18 -13.75 -3.72
CA TRP A 126 0.27 -12.66 -3.38
C TRP A 126 -1.03 -12.69 -4.20
N VAL A 127 -0.95 -12.93 -5.51
CA VAL A 127 -2.13 -13.10 -6.38
C VAL A 127 -3.01 -14.25 -5.89
N LYS A 128 -2.42 -15.40 -5.55
CA LYS A 128 -3.15 -16.55 -4.99
C LYS A 128 -3.91 -16.17 -3.71
N VAL A 129 -3.26 -15.48 -2.77
CA VAL A 129 -3.91 -14.98 -1.54
C VAL A 129 -5.11 -14.09 -1.88
N LYS A 130 -4.94 -13.14 -2.82
CA LYS A 130 -6.01 -12.21 -3.22
C LYS A 130 -7.17 -12.89 -3.95
N ASN A 131 -6.92 -14.02 -4.60
CA ASN A 131 -7.94 -14.82 -5.29
C ASN A 131 -8.61 -15.87 -4.36
N GLY A 132 -8.23 -15.93 -3.06
CA GLY A 132 -8.82 -16.84 -2.07
C GLY A 132 -8.02 -18.11 -1.81
N ASP A 133 -7.01 -18.43 -2.62
CA ASP A 133 -6.11 -19.58 -2.44
C ASP A 133 -5.05 -19.30 -1.37
N VAL A 134 -5.48 -18.95 -0.14
CA VAL A 134 -4.64 -18.36 0.90
C VAL A 134 -3.49 -19.29 1.32
N ALA A 135 -3.75 -20.58 1.51
CA ALA A 135 -2.72 -21.53 1.95
C ALA A 135 -1.62 -21.73 0.91
N GLU A 136 -1.99 -21.92 -0.36
CA GLU A 136 -1.03 -22.01 -1.48
C GLU A 136 -0.26 -20.68 -1.62
N GLY A 137 -0.97 -19.56 -1.52
CA GLY A 137 -0.37 -18.23 -1.61
C GLY A 137 0.68 -17.97 -0.53
N ILE A 138 0.42 -18.32 0.73
CA ILE A 138 1.40 -18.22 1.84
C ILE A 138 2.61 -19.13 1.57
N SER A 139 2.39 -20.35 1.09
CA SER A 139 3.48 -21.27 0.73
C SER A 139 4.40 -20.67 -0.33
N LEU A 140 3.84 -20.08 -1.39
CA LEU A 140 4.59 -19.41 -2.45
C LEU A 140 5.32 -18.15 -1.95
N LEU A 141 4.68 -17.33 -1.13
CA LEU A 141 5.30 -16.16 -0.50
C LEU A 141 6.51 -16.54 0.34
N ARG A 142 6.40 -17.59 1.15
CA ARG A 142 7.50 -18.10 1.99
C ARG A 142 8.65 -18.66 1.16
N SER A 143 8.34 -19.53 0.20
CA SER A 143 9.36 -20.14 -0.66
C SER A 143 10.06 -19.10 -1.53
N GLY A 144 9.31 -18.16 -2.10
CA GLY A 144 9.85 -17.02 -2.85
C GLY A 144 10.74 -16.12 -2.00
N SER A 145 10.31 -15.78 -0.77
CA SER A 145 11.11 -14.97 0.15
C SER A 145 12.40 -15.67 0.58
N THR A 146 12.35 -16.99 0.82
CA THR A 146 13.54 -17.80 1.12
C THR A 146 14.50 -17.82 -0.08
N ALA A 147 13.99 -18.06 -1.28
CA ALA A 147 14.82 -18.04 -2.49
C ALA A 147 15.42 -16.65 -2.76
N TYR A 148 14.67 -15.58 -2.49
CA TYR A 148 15.15 -14.20 -2.62
C TYR A 148 16.33 -13.93 -1.66
N ARG A 149 16.19 -14.28 -0.38
CA ARG A 149 17.28 -14.18 0.62
C ARG A 149 18.51 -14.99 0.22
N ALA A 150 18.31 -16.18 -0.35
CA ALA A 150 19.42 -17.04 -0.80
C ALA A 150 20.27 -16.41 -1.92
N THR A 151 19.77 -15.40 -2.64
CA THR A 151 20.55 -14.61 -3.60
C THR A 151 21.49 -13.60 -2.97
N GLY A 152 21.42 -13.38 -1.65
CA GLY A 152 22.14 -12.33 -0.93
C GLY A 152 21.52 -10.94 -1.06
N ALA A 153 20.34 -10.81 -1.68
CA ALA A 153 19.65 -9.53 -1.83
C ALA A 153 18.99 -9.11 -0.49
N GLU A 154 19.27 -7.90 -0.06
CA GLU A 154 18.66 -7.29 1.13
C GLU A 154 17.63 -6.20 0.79
N ALA A 155 17.75 -5.56 -0.37
CA ALA A 155 16.81 -4.52 -0.80
C ALA A 155 15.39 -5.06 -0.98
N TRP A 156 14.38 -4.26 -0.66
CA TRP A 156 12.96 -4.62 -0.74
C TRP A 156 12.49 -5.72 0.23
N MET A 157 13.34 -6.13 1.16
CA MET A 157 12.97 -7.15 2.14
C MET A 157 11.81 -6.70 3.01
N THR A 158 11.76 -5.43 3.42
CA THR A 158 10.65 -4.85 4.19
C THR A 158 9.33 -4.94 3.45
N HIS A 159 9.35 -4.79 2.12
CA HIS A 159 8.16 -4.92 1.28
C HIS A 159 7.72 -6.39 1.14
N ASN A 160 8.64 -7.30 0.87
CA ASN A 160 8.34 -8.72 0.72
C ASN A 160 7.74 -9.31 2.00
N ILE A 161 8.30 -8.96 3.17
CA ILE A 161 7.79 -9.41 4.47
C ILE A 161 6.40 -8.79 4.74
N ALA A 162 6.18 -7.53 4.36
CA ALA A 162 4.85 -6.91 4.50
C ALA A 162 3.77 -7.59 3.64
N LEU A 163 4.10 -8.12 2.46
CA LEU A 163 3.16 -8.94 1.68
C LEU A 163 2.82 -10.24 2.41
N LEU A 164 3.82 -10.89 3.02
CA LEU A 164 3.61 -12.11 3.81
C LEU A 164 2.77 -11.81 5.07
N ALA A 165 3.04 -10.69 5.76
CA ALA A 165 2.21 -10.24 6.89
C ALA A 165 0.74 -10.02 6.47
N GLY A 166 0.51 -9.37 5.33
CA GLY A 166 -0.83 -9.20 4.78
C GLY A 166 -1.51 -10.53 4.42
N ALA A 167 -0.74 -11.53 3.97
CA ALA A 167 -1.26 -12.87 3.70
C ALA A 167 -1.67 -13.59 4.99
N TYR A 168 -0.89 -13.50 6.06
CA TYR A 168 -1.24 -14.02 7.38
C TYR A 168 -2.46 -13.30 7.97
N GLU A 169 -2.55 -11.97 7.80
CA GLU A 169 -3.73 -11.21 8.20
C GLU A 169 -5.01 -11.72 7.52
N ILE A 170 -4.96 -11.97 6.21
CA ILE A 170 -6.10 -12.53 5.44
C ILE A 170 -6.44 -13.96 5.91
N ALA A 171 -5.42 -14.73 6.32
CA ALA A 171 -5.60 -16.07 6.89
C ALA A 171 -6.16 -16.05 8.32
N GLY A 172 -6.33 -14.87 8.96
CA GLY A 172 -6.73 -14.75 10.36
C GLY A 172 -5.60 -15.04 11.37
N GLN A 173 -4.37 -15.22 10.90
CA GLN A 173 -3.17 -15.50 11.71
C GLN A 173 -2.52 -14.18 12.15
N VAL A 174 -3.18 -13.48 13.09
CA VAL A 174 -2.82 -12.12 13.48
C VAL A 174 -1.45 -12.06 14.18
N GLU A 175 -1.12 -13.03 15.02
CA GLU A 175 0.15 -13.10 15.75
C GLU A 175 1.34 -13.28 14.81
N GLU A 176 1.21 -14.16 13.81
CA GLU A 176 2.23 -14.36 12.78
C GLU A 176 2.40 -13.08 11.94
N ALA A 177 1.29 -12.41 11.61
CA ALA A 177 1.35 -11.15 10.87
C ALA A 177 2.09 -10.05 11.66
N VAL A 178 1.83 -9.91 12.96
CA VAL A 178 2.53 -8.97 13.85
C VAL A 178 4.02 -9.32 13.92
N THR A 179 4.36 -10.60 14.09
CA THR A 179 5.76 -11.08 14.11
C THR A 179 6.50 -10.71 12.83
N MET A 180 5.86 -10.89 11.66
CA MET A 180 6.44 -10.50 10.37
C MET A 180 6.67 -8.99 10.27
N LEU A 181 5.74 -8.17 10.76
CA LEU A 181 5.92 -6.72 10.75
C LEU A 181 7.02 -6.26 11.71
N ASP A 182 7.21 -6.92 12.84
CA ASP A 182 8.33 -6.67 13.74
C ASP A 182 9.67 -6.99 13.07
N GLU A 183 9.77 -8.13 12.38
CA GLU A 183 10.95 -8.46 11.57
C GLU A 183 11.21 -7.39 10.50
N ALA A 184 10.18 -6.94 9.78
CA ALA A 184 10.31 -5.90 8.77
C ALA A 184 10.83 -4.58 9.36
N LEU A 185 10.32 -4.16 10.52
CA LEU A 185 10.76 -2.95 11.21
C LEU A 185 12.20 -3.06 11.73
N GLN A 186 12.62 -4.24 12.22
CA GLN A 186 14.01 -4.50 12.60
C GLN A 186 14.95 -4.41 11.38
N ILE A 187 14.56 -4.99 10.25
CA ILE A 187 15.31 -4.88 9.00
C ILE A 187 15.41 -3.42 8.56
N ALA A 188 14.31 -2.66 8.59
CA ALA A 188 14.33 -1.23 8.26
C ALA A 188 15.33 -0.45 9.11
N GLY A 189 15.39 -0.71 10.42
CA GLY A 189 16.34 -0.10 11.34
C GLY A 189 17.79 -0.49 11.06
N ARG A 190 18.05 -1.76 10.72
CA ARG A 190 19.39 -2.28 10.45
C ARG A 190 19.95 -1.85 9.08
N THR A 191 19.12 -1.89 8.05
CA THR A 191 19.55 -1.63 6.65
C THR A 191 19.38 -0.18 6.22
N GLY A 192 18.56 0.59 6.95
CA GLY A 192 18.17 1.94 6.55
C GLY A 192 17.11 1.95 5.43
N GLU A 193 16.42 0.83 5.15
CA GLU A 193 15.33 0.74 4.18
C GLU A 193 14.04 1.31 4.77
N ARG A 194 13.94 2.64 4.83
CA ARG A 194 12.90 3.38 5.57
C ARG A 194 11.68 3.81 4.74
N TRP A 195 11.71 3.65 3.42
CA TRP A 195 10.68 4.19 2.52
C TRP A 195 9.25 3.70 2.85
N ARG A 196 9.13 2.53 3.47
CA ARG A 196 7.87 1.90 3.86
C ARG A 196 7.63 1.90 5.37
N GLU A 197 8.52 2.45 6.17
CA GLU A 197 8.48 2.38 7.64
C GLU A 197 7.15 2.93 8.22
N ALA A 198 6.62 4.01 7.66
CA ALA A 198 5.31 4.56 8.05
C ALA A 198 4.19 3.53 7.85
N GLU A 199 4.15 2.87 6.70
CA GLU A 199 3.12 1.86 6.38
C GLU A 199 3.25 0.59 7.22
N LEU A 200 4.48 0.16 7.56
CA LEU A 200 4.71 -0.96 8.47
C LEU A 200 4.14 -0.67 9.87
N ASN A 201 4.40 0.52 10.42
CA ASN A 201 3.85 0.93 11.72
C ASN A 201 2.32 1.01 11.66
N ARG A 202 1.75 1.61 10.59
CA ARG A 202 0.30 1.67 10.40
C ARG A 202 -0.33 0.27 10.36
N HIS A 203 0.23 -0.63 9.56
CA HIS A 203 -0.29 -2.00 9.42
C HIS A 203 -0.20 -2.77 10.75
N LYS A 204 0.93 -2.64 11.47
CA LYS A 204 1.06 -3.22 12.82
C LYS A 204 0.00 -2.66 13.77
N GLY A 205 -0.22 -1.35 13.79
CA GLY A 205 -1.28 -0.72 14.59
C GLY A 205 -2.67 -1.28 14.26
N GLN A 206 -2.97 -1.51 12.98
CA GLN A 206 -4.23 -2.12 12.55
C GLN A 206 -4.41 -3.56 13.11
N LEU A 207 -3.34 -4.35 13.15
CA LEU A 207 -3.38 -5.70 13.72
C LEU A 207 -3.53 -5.69 15.24
N LEU A 208 -2.82 -4.79 15.94
CA LEU A 208 -2.97 -4.62 17.40
C LEU A 208 -4.38 -4.16 17.79
N LEU A 209 -5.00 -3.32 16.97
CA LEU A 209 -6.40 -2.93 17.20
C LEU A 209 -7.36 -4.13 17.13
N ARG A 210 -7.11 -5.10 16.24
CA ARG A 210 -7.87 -6.36 16.22
C ARG A 210 -7.65 -7.24 17.45
N GLN A 211 -6.54 -7.04 18.15
CA GLN A 211 -6.23 -7.68 19.44
C GLN A 211 -6.70 -6.84 20.64
N GLU A 212 -7.58 -5.85 20.40
CA GLU A 212 -8.12 -4.95 21.43
C GLU A 212 -7.07 -4.06 22.12
N GLN A 213 -5.87 -3.93 21.54
CA GLN A 213 -4.77 -3.10 22.05
C GLN A 213 -4.84 -1.69 21.48
N SER A 214 -5.91 -0.95 21.80
CA SER A 214 -6.23 0.35 21.18
C SER A 214 -5.18 1.42 21.43
N GLU A 215 -4.61 1.49 22.64
CA GLU A 215 -3.59 2.48 23.01
C GLU A 215 -2.29 2.27 22.20
N ALA A 216 -1.80 1.03 22.13
CA ALA A 216 -0.62 0.69 21.35
C ALA A 216 -0.85 0.90 19.83
N ALA A 217 -2.06 0.64 19.33
CA ALA A 217 -2.44 0.94 17.97
C ALA A 217 -2.40 2.43 17.66
N GLU A 218 -2.95 3.27 18.56
CA GLU A 218 -2.94 4.73 18.42
C GLU A 218 -1.51 5.29 18.40
N GLU A 219 -0.62 4.80 19.27
CA GLU A 219 0.80 5.18 19.27
C GLU A 219 1.49 4.86 17.93
N LEU A 220 1.22 3.68 17.36
CA LEU A 220 1.77 3.29 16.07
C LEU A 220 1.22 4.13 14.91
N TYR A 221 -0.04 4.56 14.96
CA TYR A 221 -0.60 5.48 13.97
C TYR A 221 0.03 6.87 14.06
N TYR A 222 0.28 7.40 15.26
CA TYR A 222 1.03 8.65 15.42
C TYR A 222 2.46 8.54 14.92
N ARG A 223 3.12 7.41 15.17
CA ARG A 223 4.47 7.15 14.63
C ARG A 223 4.45 7.10 13.11
N ALA A 224 3.47 6.42 12.50
CA ALA A 224 3.30 6.38 11.06
C ALA A 224 3.09 7.78 10.47
N LEU A 225 2.26 8.63 11.10
CA LEU A 225 2.05 10.03 10.71
C LEU A 225 3.33 10.85 10.79
N SER A 226 4.09 10.72 11.87
CA SER A 226 5.35 11.45 12.06
C SER A 226 6.35 11.10 10.95
N ILE A 227 6.56 9.80 10.69
CA ILE A 227 7.50 9.31 9.68
C ILE A 227 7.04 9.74 8.27
N SER A 228 5.76 9.60 7.94
CA SER A 228 5.24 9.97 6.63
C SER A 228 5.39 11.46 6.35
N ARG A 229 5.19 12.33 7.35
CA ARG A 229 5.41 13.78 7.25
C ARG A 229 6.87 14.14 7.08
N GLU A 230 7.77 13.52 7.85
CA GLU A 230 9.22 13.67 7.70
C GLU A 230 9.69 13.32 6.28
N GLN A 231 9.16 12.24 5.71
CA GLN A 231 9.50 11.76 4.37
C GLN A 231 8.79 12.52 3.24
N GLY A 232 7.79 13.34 3.53
CA GLY A 232 6.87 13.93 2.54
C GLY A 232 6.01 12.89 1.83
N ALA A 233 5.80 11.72 2.44
CA ALA A 233 5.11 10.56 1.88
C ALA A 233 3.59 10.71 2.01
N LYS A 234 2.99 11.52 1.16
CA LYS A 234 1.58 11.93 1.25
C LYS A 234 0.60 10.76 1.22
N LEU A 235 0.91 9.70 0.48
CA LEU A 235 0.03 8.53 0.47
C LEU A 235 0.10 7.73 1.78
N TRP A 236 1.27 7.62 2.39
CA TRP A 236 1.39 7.00 3.71
C TRP A 236 0.75 7.89 4.80
N GLU A 237 0.85 9.22 4.68
CA GLU A 237 0.16 10.16 5.56
C GLU A 237 -1.36 9.98 5.45
N LEU A 238 -1.91 9.83 4.25
CA LEU A 238 -3.34 9.58 4.03
C LEU A 238 -3.79 8.28 4.71
N ARG A 239 -3.09 7.16 4.46
CA ARG A 239 -3.43 5.85 5.05
C ARG A 239 -3.37 5.89 6.59
N ALA A 240 -2.34 6.51 7.15
CA ALA A 240 -2.20 6.65 8.59
C ALA A 240 -3.30 7.55 9.18
N SER A 241 -3.65 8.65 8.49
CA SER A 241 -4.75 9.53 8.89
C SER A 241 -6.10 8.83 8.85
N VAL A 242 -6.37 8.01 7.82
CA VAL A 242 -7.60 7.19 7.73
C VAL A 242 -7.67 6.21 8.90
N SER A 243 -6.57 5.51 9.21
CA SER A 243 -6.54 4.54 10.32
C SER A 243 -6.81 5.20 11.67
N LEU A 244 -6.16 6.33 11.94
CA LEU A 244 -6.36 7.09 13.19
C LEU A 244 -7.74 7.77 13.25
N ALA A 245 -8.25 8.27 12.12
CA ALA A 245 -9.57 8.88 12.06
C ALA A 245 -10.68 7.85 12.33
N ARG A 246 -10.54 6.62 11.84
CA ARG A 246 -11.45 5.51 12.18
C ARG A 246 -11.45 5.21 13.67
N LEU A 247 -10.25 5.06 14.25
CA LEU A 247 -10.13 4.82 15.70
C LEU A 247 -10.82 5.93 16.51
N ARG A 248 -10.60 7.19 16.15
CA ARG A 248 -11.25 8.33 16.81
C ARG A 248 -12.77 8.35 16.63
N ARG A 249 -13.25 8.07 15.41
CA ARG A 249 -14.69 7.93 15.12
C ARG A 249 -15.32 6.88 16.04
N ASP A 250 -14.70 5.72 16.15
CA ASP A 250 -15.19 4.59 16.93
C ASP A 250 -15.17 4.88 18.44
N GLN A 251 -14.32 5.84 18.87
CA GLN A 251 -14.30 6.44 20.22
C GLN A 251 -15.29 7.60 20.41
N GLY A 252 -16.10 7.95 19.40
CA GLY A 252 -17.03 9.08 19.44
C GLY A 252 -16.38 10.47 19.20
N ARG A 253 -15.10 10.51 18.83
CA ARG A 253 -14.31 11.74 18.61
C ARG A 253 -14.37 12.18 17.13
N CYS A 254 -15.58 12.32 16.60
CA CYS A 254 -15.81 12.54 15.16
C CYS A 254 -15.20 13.86 14.65
N THR A 255 -15.27 14.94 15.43
CA THR A 255 -14.67 16.24 15.04
C THR A 255 -13.17 16.13 14.89
N GLU A 256 -12.49 15.52 15.83
CA GLU A 256 -11.04 15.33 15.76
C GLU A 256 -10.63 14.40 14.60
N ALA A 257 -11.44 13.39 14.30
CA ALA A 257 -11.22 12.50 13.14
C ALA A 257 -11.30 13.29 11.83
N ARG A 258 -12.30 14.16 11.68
CA ARG A 258 -12.48 15.02 10.52
C ARG A 258 -11.37 16.05 10.38
N ASP A 259 -11.01 16.74 11.46
CA ASP A 259 -9.95 17.77 11.47
C ASP A 259 -8.58 17.20 11.10
N LEU A 260 -8.34 15.92 11.45
CA LEU A 260 -7.15 15.19 11.04
C LEU A 260 -7.17 14.85 9.56
N LEU A 261 -8.27 14.29 9.04
CA LEU A 261 -8.30 13.66 7.71
C LEU A 261 -8.55 14.66 6.59
N ALA A 262 -9.42 15.65 6.81
CA ALA A 262 -9.86 16.57 5.75
C ALA A 262 -8.70 17.36 5.10
N PRO A 263 -7.74 17.94 5.85
CA PRO A 263 -6.61 18.64 5.23
C PRO A 263 -5.69 17.70 4.43
N VAL A 264 -5.52 16.44 4.88
CA VAL A 264 -4.68 15.47 4.18
C VAL A 264 -5.34 15.03 2.89
N TYR A 265 -6.64 14.73 2.91
CA TYR A 265 -7.41 14.41 1.71
C TYR A 265 -7.45 15.58 0.71
N GLY A 266 -7.66 16.80 1.19
CA GLY A 266 -7.72 18.01 0.36
C GLY A 266 -6.41 18.40 -0.32
N TRP A 267 -5.29 17.77 0.06
CA TRP A 267 -4.00 17.97 -0.59
C TRP A 267 -3.91 17.28 -1.97
N PHE A 268 -4.65 16.20 -2.19
CA PHE A 268 -4.57 15.41 -3.42
C PHE A 268 -5.26 16.11 -4.59
N THR A 269 -4.61 16.03 -5.76
CA THR A 269 -5.08 16.62 -7.03
C THR A 269 -5.33 15.57 -8.11
N GLU A 270 -5.00 14.30 -7.85
CA GLU A 270 -5.15 13.17 -8.75
C GLU A 270 -5.40 11.87 -7.95
N GLY A 271 -5.67 10.77 -8.64
CA GLY A 271 -5.78 9.43 -8.03
C GLY A 271 -7.11 9.17 -7.32
N PHE A 272 -8.13 9.98 -7.54
CA PHE A 272 -9.44 9.86 -6.87
C PHE A 272 -10.16 8.54 -7.16
N ASP A 273 -9.71 7.79 -8.16
CA ASP A 273 -10.20 6.45 -8.45
C ASP A 273 -9.51 5.34 -7.67
N THR A 274 -8.43 5.66 -6.95
CA THR A 274 -7.71 4.69 -6.13
C THR A 274 -8.53 4.27 -4.90
N PRO A 275 -8.36 3.03 -4.40
CA PRO A 275 -9.01 2.59 -3.17
C PRO A 275 -8.74 3.52 -1.98
N ASP A 276 -7.50 4.00 -1.84
CA ASP A 276 -7.09 4.88 -0.74
C ASP A 276 -7.90 6.18 -0.67
N LEU A 277 -8.06 6.88 -1.81
CA LEU A 277 -8.80 8.14 -1.84
C LEU A 277 -10.31 7.94 -1.77
N LYS A 278 -10.84 6.85 -2.35
CA LYS A 278 -12.26 6.49 -2.19
C LYS A 278 -12.60 6.18 -0.73
N GLU A 279 -11.73 5.44 -0.04
CA GLU A 279 -11.88 5.10 1.37
C GLU A 279 -11.82 6.34 2.28
N ALA A 280 -10.85 7.23 2.02
CA ALA A 280 -10.73 8.49 2.75
C ALA A 280 -11.96 9.40 2.54
N LYS A 281 -12.46 9.49 1.29
CA LYS A 281 -13.67 10.25 0.97
C LYS A 281 -14.90 9.69 1.70
N ALA A 282 -15.11 8.39 1.63
CA ALA A 282 -16.24 7.74 2.31
C ALA A 282 -16.22 7.98 3.82
N LEU A 283 -15.01 7.91 4.45
CA LEU A 283 -14.88 8.21 5.88
C LEU A 283 -15.17 9.68 6.18
N LEU A 284 -14.74 10.62 5.35
CA LEU A 284 -15.05 12.05 5.53
C LEU A 284 -16.55 12.35 5.40
N ASP A 285 -17.24 11.67 4.49
CA ASP A 285 -18.69 11.80 4.33
C ASP A 285 -19.42 11.27 5.58
N ASP A 286 -18.97 10.15 6.14
CA ASP A 286 -19.48 9.56 7.38
C ASP A 286 -19.28 10.51 8.60
N LEU A 287 -18.18 11.26 8.61
CA LEU A 287 -17.84 12.19 9.70
C LEU A 287 -18.55 13.56 9.59
N THR A 288 -19.38 13.78 8.56
CA THR A 288 -20.07 15.04 8.34
C THR A 288 -21.44 15.01 9.03
N PRO A 289 -21.78 15.98 9.91
CA PRO A 289 -22.99 15.94 10.75
C PRO A 289 -24.34 15.88 10.01
N GLU A 290 -24.38 16.22 8.74
CA GLU A 290 -25.62 16.28 7.95
C GLU A 290 -26.24 14.90 7.68
N PHE A 291 -25.50 13.81 7.83
CA PHE A 291 -26.02 12.45 7.61
C PHE A 291 -26.74 11.86 8.83
N ASN A 292 -26.53 12.41 10.04
CA ASN A 292 -27.13 11.89 11.26
C ASN A 292 -28.48 12.53 11.66
N SER A 293 -28.97 13.55 10.93
CA SER A 293 -30.23 14.22 11.25
C SER A 293 -31.47 13.67 10.55
N SER A 294 -31.37 12.58 9.77
CA SER A 294 -32.50 11.99 9.02
C SER A 294 -33.01 10.66 9.55
N MET A 295 -32.70 10.27 10.79
CA MET A 295 -33.50 9.22 11.45
C MET A 295 -34.72 9.86 12.10
N PRO A 296 -35.96 9.59 11.65
CA PRO A 296 -37.14 10.10 12.32
C PRO A 296 -37.24 9.44 13.70
N MET A 297 -37.18 10.25 14.75
CA MET A 297 -37.57 9.80 16.08
C MET A 297 -39.00 9.27 16.00
N SER A 298 -39.15 7.97 16.15
CA SER A 298 -40.44 7.31 16.35
C SER A 298 -41.14 7.94 17.55
N THR A 299 -42.08 8.84 17.26
CA THR A 299 -43.01 9.37 18.24
C THR A 299 -43.92 8.23 18.70
N ALA A 300 -43.59 7.64 19.82
CA ALA A 300 -44.54 6.81 20.59
C ALA A 300 -45.67 7.72 21.07
N ALA A 301 -46.76 7.73 20.31
CA ALA A 301 -47.99 8.39 20.74
C ALA A 301 -48.57 7.69 21.98
N ARG A 302 -48.49 8.41 23.11
CA ARG A 302 -49.28 8.11 24.30
C ARG A 302 -50.76 8.32 23.97
N ALA A 303 -51.53 7.26 23.84
CA ALA A 303 -52.98 7.32 23.95
C ALA A 303 -53.35 7.35 25.43
N SER A 304 -53.62 8.53 25.96
CA SER A 304 -54.33 8.72 27.21
C SER A 304 -55.83 8.70 26.96
N GLY A 305 -56.50 7.60 27.31
CA GLY A 305 -57.95 7.52 27.37
C GLY A 305 -58.47 8.14 28.67
N SER A 306 -59.34 9.10 28.58
CA SER A 306 -60.27 9.53 29.61
C SER A 306 -61.65 9.05 29.13
N GLY A 307 -62.38 8.23 29.78
CA GLY A 307 -63.18 8.46 30.97
C GLY A 307 -64.60 8.86 30.60
N GLY A 308 -65.58 8.17 31.02
CA GLY A 308 -66.94 8.66 30.93
C GLY A 308 -67.95 7.48 30.93
N GLY A 309 -68.41 7.19 32.07
CA GLY A 309 -69.40 6.27 32.50
C GLY A 309 -70.83 6.61 32.09
N ARG A 310 -71.65 5.65 32.23
CA ARG A 310 -73.02 5.63 32.84
C ARG A 310 -73.66 4.26 32.64
N ASP A 311 -73.97 3.67 33.77
CA ASP A 311 -75.09 2.76 33.92
C ASP A 311 -76.38 3.52 33.70
N PRO A 312 -77.60 2.95 33.52
CA PRO A 312 -78.12 1.74 34.17
C PRO A 312 -79.14 0.93 33.37
N GLY A 313 -79.49 -0.21 33.89
CA GLY A 313 -80.87 -0.62 33.90
C GLY A 313 -81.32 -1.87 33.10
N SER A 314 -81.71 -2.82 33.84
CA SER A 314 -82.59 -3.99 33.66
C SER A 314 -81.93 -5.30 33.49
#